data_a6d767ab1be25845388b0c74ea9ca84a
#
_entry.id   a6d767ab1be25845388b0c74ea9ca84a
#
_cell.length_a   1.000
_cell.length_b   1.000
_cell.length_c   1.000
_cell.angle_alpha   90.00
_cell.angle_beta   90.00
_cell.angle_gamma   90.00
#
_symmetry.space_group_name_H-M   'P 1'
#
loop_
_entity.id
_entity.type
_entity.pdbx_description
1 polymer ?
#
loop_
_entity_poly.entity_id
_entity_poly.type
_entity_poly.pdbx_seq_one_letter_code
_entity_poly.pdbx_strand_id
1 'polypeptide(L)'
;MKNFFRSLGLFEIAILLNATGIVFIKLFPYTLLFLVITWLRQLWISKDKSSFIPTTRFYFASIPFLLTIFGLLYTTNFTQGFGDVGRMLPYFLFPLTLFSMSKIRWQAIQSKVLYFFIVGLVLRFAIDLYFATGRFLQQGNLGDYFYAYLDSDTNVFSVLTLFGILLLVDWRLNIIRVLSLKRLYVYYGVLIFLTIGLLLLQSRIVIVCFYVALALLFLFCWRRKHKWDFLFIGALCSLLLTFPVFQGRFNVVAKETSQMNKEELSQNKVDTLSMNCMSSTSLRLNAVKASVLILQDHPFFGVGSGDWRDEMVAKYTSQNMPCNAKEQTAPHNQYLRIGVKNGFIGILIFFFYIYVLLKSQAKMKRFGQMPFLITLVLCGFGYDILDVGSSIPVFAFFSSWLFFTKET
;
A
#
# COMPACT_ATOMS: atom_id res chain seq x y z
N MET A 1 5.35 26.48 16.77
CA MET A 1 5.51 26.35 15.31
C MET A 1 6.67 27.20 14.73
N LYS A 2 6.88 28.46 15.10
CA LYS A 2 7.99 29.30 14.54
C LYS A 2 9.39 28.68 14.68
N ASN A 3 9.72 28.00 15.79
CA ASN A 3 11.02 27.36 15.98
C ASN A 3 11.15 25.99 15.27
N PHE A 4 10.03 25.41 14.80
CA PHE A 4 9.97 24.11 14.17
C PHE A 4 10.53 24.12 12.73
N PHE A 5 10.31 25.20 11.99
CA PHE A 5 10.78 25.34 10.60
C PHE A 5 12.10 26.09 10.44
N ARG A 6 12.53 26.85 11.47
CA ARG A 6 13.74 27.70 11.38
C ARG A 6 15.07 26.93 11.17
N SER A 7 15.09 25.63 11.47
CA SER A 7 16.28 24.79 11.33
C SER A 7 16.27 23.85 10.13
N LEU A 8 15.20 23.87 9.30
CA LEU A 8 15.04 22.97 8.17
C LEU A 8 15.54 23.63 6.89
N GLY A 9 16.38 22.92 6.14
CA GLY A 9 16.74 23.30 4.77
C GLY A 9 15.63 22.98 3.78
N LEU A 10 15.76 23.49 2.56
CA LEU A 10 14.76 23.26 1.48
C LEU A 10 14.57 21.77 1.18
N PHE A 11 15.64 20.97 1.26
CA PHE A 11 15.58 19.54 0.99
C PHE A 11 14.79 18.79 2.07
N GLU A 12 14.99 19.12 3.35
CA GLU A 12 14.21 18.55 4.45
C GLU A 12 12.71 18.92 4.32
N ILE A 13 12.42 20.16 3.92
CA ILE A 13 11.04 20.60 3.66
C ILE A 13 10.44 19.78 2.50
N ALA A 14 11.20 19.54 1.42
CA ALA A 14 10.73 18.74 0.31
C ALA A 14 10.42 17.30 0.71
N ILE A 15 11.21 16.67 1.59
CA ILE A 15 10.92 15.33 2.14
C ILE A 15 9.62 15.35 2.94
N LEU A 16 9.40 16.35 3.78
CA LEU A 16 8.17 16.47 4.57
C LEU A 16 6.93 16.71 3.70
N LEU A 17 7.06 17.53 2.65
CA LEU A 17 6.01 17.72 1.66
C LEU A 17 5.70 16.43 0.89
N ASN A 18 6.72 15.63 0.55
CA ASN A 18 6.50 14.33 -0.04
C ASN A 18 5.76 13.38 0.92
N ALA A 19 6.10 13.38 2.21
CA ALA A 19 5.40 12.56 3.19
C ALA A 19 3.88 12.84 3.25
N THR A 20 3.45 14.08 2.97
CA THR A 20 2.03 14.44 2.79
C THR A 20 1.56 14.13 1.37
N GLY A 21 2.37 14.50 0.36
CA GLY A 21 2.04 14.42 -1.07
C GLY A 21 1.79 13.00 -1.57
N ILE A 22 2.48 11.99 -1.01
CA ILE A 22 2.30 10.58 -1.37
C ILE A 22 0.88 10.05 -1.12
N VAL A 23 0.10 10.73 -0.27
CA VAL A 23 -1.31 10.40 -0.02
C VAL A 23 -2.21 10.96 -1.12
N PHE A 24 -1.77 12.01 -1.81
CA PHE A 24 -2.50 12.71 -2.86
C PHE A 24 -1.90 12.39 -4.23
N ILE A 25 -2.44 11.39 -4.92
CA ILE A 25 -1.86 10.88 -6.16
C ILE A 25 -1.67 11.95 -7.24
N LYS A 26 -2.60 12.90 -7.35
CA LYS A 26 -2.52 14.01 -8.32
C LYS A 26 -1.41 15.04 -7.96
N LEU A 27 -1.07 15.18 -6.67
CA LEU A 27 -0.01 16.09 -6.19
C LEU A 27 1.36 15.41 -6.13
N PHE A 28 1.40 14.10 -6.05
CA PHE A 28 2.62 13.33 -5.87
C PHE A 28 3.71 13.62 -6.92
N PRO A 29 3.43 13.67 -8.24
CA PRO A 29 4.48 13.96 -9.23
C PRO A 29 5.17 15.33 -9.00
N TYR A 30 4.42 16.33 -8.59
CA TYR A 30 4.95 17.68 -8.31
C TYR A 30 5.82 17.70 -7.04
N THR A 31 5.38 17.00 -5.99
CA THR A 31 6.18 16.91 -4.75
C THR A 31 7.44 16.09 -4.96
N LEU A 32 7.40 15.02 -5.77
CA LEU A 32 8.56 14.23 -6.15
C LEU A 32 9.54 15.05 -7.00
N LEU A 33 9.05 15.80 -8.00
CA LEU A 33 9.88 16.69 -8.82
C LEU A 33 10.57 17.73 -7.94
N PHE A 34 9.83 18.35 -7.01
CA PHE A 34 10.39 19.32 -6.06
C PHE A 34 11.48 18.68 -5.18
N LEU A 35 11.28 17.44 -4.74
CA LEU A 35 12.29 16.69 -3.99
C LEU A 35 13.56 16.49 -4.81
N VAL A 36 13.44 16.07 -6.06
CA VAL A 36 14.58 15.84 -6.96
C VAL A 36 15.32 17.16 -7.23
N ILE A 37 14.62 18.24 -7.50
CA ILE A 37 15.23 19.57 -7.74
C ILE A 37 16.00 20.05 -6.50
N THR A 38 15.40 19.95 -5.31
CA THR A 38 16.06 20.37 -4.07
C THR A 38 17.25 19.49 -3.72
N TRP A 39 17.17 18.19 -4.04
CA TRP A 39 18.27 17.24 -3.90
C TRP A 39 19.43 17.60 -4.84
N LEU A 40 19.19 17.83 -6.14
CA LEU A 40 20.20 18.24 -7.11
C LEU A 40 20.87 19.55 -6.69
N ARG A 41 20.08 20.55 -6.25
CA ARG A 41 20.60 21.81 -5.70
C ARG A 41 21.52 21.53 -4.48
N GLN A 42 21.12 20.63 -3.58
CA GLN A 42 21.97 20.28 -2.44
C GLN A 42 23.29 19.63 -2.87
N LEU A 43 23.28 18.72 -3.83
CA LEU A 43 24.49 18.10 -4.40
C LEU A 43 25.42 19.13 -5.04
N TRP A 44 24.84 20.13 -5.71
CA TRP A 44 25.63 21.18 -6.35
C TRP A 44 26.30 22.13 -5.35
N ILE A 45 25.62 22.44 -4.25
CA ILE A 45 26.15 23.34 -3.21
C ILE A 45 27.10 22.60 -2.25
N SER A 46 26.88 21.30 -2.00
CA SER A 46 27.72 20.54 -1.09
C SER A 46 29.09 20.26 -1.73
N LYS A 47 30.16 20.74 -1.06
CA LYS A 47 31.54 20.44 -1.47
C LYS A 47 31.92 18.96 -1.25
N ASP A 48 31.20 18.28 -0.38
CA ASP A 48 31.46 16.88 -0.01
C ASP A 48 30.64 15.92 -0.88
N LYS A 49 31.26 15.43 -1.96
CA LYS A 49 30.70 14.44 -2.87
C LYS A 49 30.79 13.00 -2.34
N SER A 50 31.44 12.79 -1.20
CA SER A 50 31.69 11.44 -0.62
C SER A 50 30.42 10.79 -0.06
N SER A 51 29.34 11.56 0.18
CA SER A 51 28.07 11.06 0.71
C SER A 51 27.24 10.26 -0.32
N PHE A 52 27.65 10.24 -1.59
CA PHE A 52 26.91 9.62 -2.68
C PHE A 52 27.54 8.28 -3.15
N ILE A 53 27.81 7.38 -2.23
CA ILE A 53 28.17 6.02 -2.61
C ILE A 53 26.92 5.16 -2.47
N PRO A 54 26.41 4.55 -3.56
CA PRO A 54 25.31 3.63 -3.49
C PRO A 54 25.70 2.45 -2.58
N THR A 55 25.14 2.43 -1.39
CA THR A 55 25.37 1.35 -0.42
C THR A 55 24.55 0.13 -0.81
N THR A 56 24.93 -1.05 -0.32
CA THR A 56 24.16 -2.29 -0.51
C THR A 56 22.65 -2.11 -0.19
N ARG A 57 22.33 -1.19 0.71
CA ARG A 57 20.94 -0.86 1.09
C ARG A 57 20.18 -0.11 0.03
N PHE A 58 20.85 0.74 -0.74
CA PHE A 58 20.24 1.39 -1.90
C PHE A 58 19.69 0.35 -2.87
N TYR A 59 20.50 -0.67 -3.20
CA TYR A 59 20.06 -1.75 -4.07
C TYR A 59 18.88 -2.54 -3.47
N PHE A 60 18.91 -2.82 -2.16
CA PHE A 60 17.79 -3.49 -1.51
C PHE A 60 16.50 -2.66 -1.53
N ALA A 61 16.56 -1.36 -1.27
CA ALA A 61 15.39 -0.48 -1.34
C ALA A 61 14.84 -0.36 -2.76
N SER A 62 15.71 -0.52 -3.77
CA SER A 62 15.37 -0.42 -5.19
C SER A 62 14.94 -1.75 -5.82
N ILE A 63 14.88 -2.86 -5.08
CA ILE A 63 14.52 -4.19 -5.63
C ILE A 63 13.24 -4.18 -6.48
N PRO A 64 12.11 -3.54 -6.09
CA PRO A 64 10.92 -3.54 -6.95
C PRO A 64 11.16 -2.89 -8.31
N PHE A 65 11.96 -1.82 -8.37
CA PHE A 65 12.36 -1.17 -9.62
C PHE A 65 13.30 -2.07 -10.44
N LEU A 66 14.30 -2.67 -9.80
CA LEU A 66 15.27 -3.57 -10.45
C LEU A 66 14.61 -4.82 -11.03
N LEU A 67 13.60 -5.38 -10.33
CA LEU A 67 12.79 -6.50 -10.86
C LEU A 67 12.03 -6.09 -12.12
N THR A 68 11.50 -4.85 -12.17
CA THR A 68 10.81 -4.36 -13.37
C THR A 68 11.77 -4.19 -14.54
N ILE A 69 13.00 -3.69 -14.31
CA ILE A 69 14.04 -3.63 -15.34
C ILE A 69 14.45 -5.04 -15.78
N PHE A 70 14.60 -5.97 -14.84
CA PHE A 70 14.94 -7.35 -15.17
C PHE A 70 13.87 -7.97 -16.08
N GLY A 71 12.57 -7.78 -15.77
CA GLY A 71 11.47 -8.23 -16.63
C GLY A 71 11.42 -7.53 -18.00
N LEU A 72 12.06 -6.37 -18.16
CA LEU A 72 12.14 -5.68 -19.44
C LEU A 72 13.12 -6.37 -20.42
N LEU A 73 14.12 -7.11 -19.92
CA LEU A 73 15.16 -7.72 -20.74
C LEU A 73 14.65 -8.80 -21.70
N TYR A 74 13.50 -9.40 -21.40
CA TYR A 74 12.90 -10.49 -22.20
C TYR A 74 11.43 -10.22 -22.59
N THR A 75 10.94 -9.00 -22.41
CA THR A 75 9.62 -8.58 -22.86
C THR A 75 9.62 -8.29 -24.37
N THR A 76 8.50 -8.55 -25.05
CA THR A 76 8.29 -8.20 -26.46
C THR A 76 7.61 -6.85 -26.61
N ASN A 77 6.70 -6.49 -25.69
CA ASN A 77 6.00 -5.21 -25.67
C ASN A 77 6.78 -4.15 -24.88
N PHE A 78 7.84 -3.60 -25.51
CA PHE A 78 8.69 -2.58 -24.88
C PHE A 78 7.92 -1.31 -24.51
N THR A 79 6.92 -0.89 -25.28
CA THR A 79 6.14 0.32 -25.00
C THR A 79 5.46 0.22 -23.64
N GLN A 80 4.84 -0.91 -23.34
CA GLN A 80 4.21 -1.16 -22.06
C GLN A 80 5.27 -1.37 -20.96
N GLY A 81 6.35 -2.07 -21.28
CA GLY A 81 7.47 -2.31 -20.36
C GLY A 81 8.10 -1.01 -19.86
N PHE A 82 8.39 -0.06 -20.76
CA PHE A 82 8.89 1.28 -20.37
C PHE A 82 7.86 2.07 -19.56
N GLY A 83 6.57 1.94 -19.87
CA GLY A 83 5.51 2.51 -19.04
C GLY A 83 5.52 1.95 -17.62
N ASP A 84 5.76 0.65 -17.44
CA ASP A 84 5.90 0.02 -16.13
C ASP A 84 7.16 0.50 -15.40
N VAL A 85 8.31 0.60 -16.08
CA VAL A 85 9.54 1.18 -15.52
C VAL A 85 9.32 2.61 -15.05
N GLY A 86 8.65 3.45 -15.86
CA GLY A 86 8.30 4.82 -15.48
C GLY A 86 7.44 4.89 -14.22
N ARG A 87 6.45 3.99 -14.08
CA ARG A 87 5.61 3.90 -12.86
C ARG A 87 6.42 3.48 -11.62
N MET A 88 7.42 2.61 -11.78
CA MET A 88 8.27 2.12 -10.70
C MET A 88 9.42 3.05 -10.33
N LEU A 89 9.60 4.16 -11.06
CA LEU A 89 10.67 5.13 -10.82
C LEU A 89 10.77 5.65 -9.37
N PRO A 90 9.67 5.81 -8.60
CA PRO A 90 9.76 6.18 -7.19
C PRO A 90 10.60 5.21 -6.33
N TYR A 91 10.61 3.89 -6.64
CA TYR A 91 11.47 2.92 -5.94
C TYR A 91 12.98 3.09 -6.23
N PHE A 92 13.33 3.91 -7.20
CA PHE A 92 14.70 4.32 -7.46
C PHE A 92 15.00 5.72 -6.91
N LEU A 93 14.10 6.69 -7.13
CA LEU A 93 14.31 8.08 -6.75
C LEU A 93 14.30 8.32 -5.23
N PHE A 94 13.43 7.64 -4.48
CA PHE A 94 13.44 7.79 -3.02
C PHE A 94 14.70 7.22 -2.36
N PRO A 95 15.17 6.00 -2.66
CA PRO A 95 16.47 5.57 -2.17
C PRO A 95 17.59 6.53 -2.57
N LEU A 96 17.60 6.96 -3.84
CA LEU A 96 18.62 7.86 -4.37
C LEU A 96 18.72 9.17 -3.58
N THR A 97 17.57 9.78 -3.31
CA THR A 97 17.51 11.07 -2.59
C THR A 97 17.74 10.91 -1.09
N LEU A 98 17.09 9.93 -0.44
CA LEU A 98 17.18 9.77 1.02
C LEU A 98 18.56 9.28 1.47
N PHE A 99 19.21 8.38 0.72
CA PHE A 99 20.54 7.86 1.08
C PHE A 99 21.68 8.88 0.89
N SER A 100 21.41 10.01 0.23
CA SER A 100 22.36 11.13 0.16
C SER A 100 22.31 12.05 1.39
N MET A 101 21.36 11.85 2.31
CA MET A 101 21.22 12.65 3.51
C MET A 101 22.14 12.17 4.63
N SER A 102 22.75 13.10 5.38
CA SER A 102 23.50 12.74 6.57
C SER A 102 22.60 12.18 7.68
N LYS A 103 23.13 11.25 8.46
CA LYS A 103 22.45 10.61 9.58
C LYS A 103 21.86 11.59 10.59
N ILE A 104 22.62 12.62 10.95
CA ILE A 104 22.20 13.63 11.92
C ILE A 104 20.95 14.37 11.44
N ARG A 105 20.93 14.79 10.17
CA ARG A 105 19.76 15.46 9.57
C ARG A 105 18.55 14.54 9.50
N TRP A 106 18.77 13.27 9.16
CA TRP A 106 17.71 12.28 9.11
C TRP A 106 17.05 12.10 10.49
N GLN A 107 17.83 11.93 11.55
CA GLN A 107 17.31 11.80 12.91
C GLN A 107 16.45 12.99 13.33
N ALA A 108 16.79 14.19 12.86
CA ALA A 108 16.04 15.42 13.15
C ALA A 108 14.67 15.49 12.47
N ILE A 109 14.47 14.78 11.33
CA ILE A 109 13.22 14.85 10.56
C ILE A 109 12.36 13.59 10.62
N GLN A 110 12.89 12.43 11.03
CA GLN A 110 12.17 11.15 10.96
C GLN A 110 10.81 11.16 11.70
N SER A 111 10.73 11.79 12.87
CA SER A 111 9.46 11.93 13.61
C SER A 111 8.49 12.91 12.92
N LYS A 112 9.04 13.91 12.23
CA LYS A 112 8.26 14.88 11.46
C LYS A 112 7.67 14.25 10.19
N VAL A 113 8.40 13.35 9.52
CA VAL A 113 7.92 12.58 8.36
C VAL A 113 6.63 11.83 8.71
N LEU A 114 6.61 11.12 9.85
CA LEU A 114 5.42 10.45 10.30
C LEU A 114 4.26 11.42 10.56
N TYR A 115 4.53 12.52 11.25
CA TYR A 115 3.51 13.53 11.53
C TYR A 115 2.91 14.08 10.23
N PHE A 116 3.73 14.43 9.25
CA PHE A 116 3.28 14.93 7.95
C PHE A 116 2.50 13.88 7.14
N PHE A 117 2.89 12.63 7.21
CA PHE A 117 2.14 11.54 6.59
C PHE A 117 0.74 11.37 7.21
N ILE A 118 0.65 11.36 8.54
CA ILE A 118 -0.65 11.25 9.24
C ILE A 118 -1.53 12.48 8.99
N VAL A 119 -0.95 13.68 8.97
CA VAL A 119 -1.67 14.90 8.59
C VAL A 119 -2.20 14.77 7.15
N GLY A 120 -1.41 14.24 6.23
CA GLY A 120 -1.85 13.97 4.85
C GLY A 120 -3.05 13.03 4.79
N LEU A 121 -3.03 11.93 5.55
CA LEU A 121 -4.14 10.98 5.63
C LEU A 121 -5.42 11.63 6.21
N VAL A 122 -5.29 12.37 7.29
CA VAL A 122 -6.41 13.06 7.92
C VAL A 122 -7.03 14.11 6.98
N LEU A 123 -6.19 14.91 6.31
CA LEU A 123 -6.65 15.91 5.35
C LEU A 123 -7.34 15.26 4.15
N ARG A 124 -6.73 14.22 3.57
CA ARG A 124 -7.33 13.49 2.45
C ARG A 124 -8.69 12.93 2.84
N PHE A 125 -8.76 12.27 4.00
CA PHE A 125 -10.01 11.69 4.48
C PHE A 125 -11.07 12.75 4.78
N ALA A 126 -10.70 13.90 5.36
CA ALA A 126 -11.62 15.01 5.60
C ALA A 126 -12.18 15.59 4.31
N ILE A 127 -11.34 15.72 3.26
CA ILE A 127 -11.77 16.17 1.92
C ILE A 127 -12.75 15.15 1.31
N ASP A 128 -12.42 13.86 1.35
CA ASP A 128 -13.27 12.81 0.81
C ASP A 128 -14.62 12.76 1.55
N LEU A 129 -14.61 12.93 2.88
CA LEU A 129 -15.82 13.00 3.70
C LEU A 129 -16.69 14.21 3.34
N TYR A 130 -16.09 15.39 3.16
CA TYR A 130 -16.81 16.60 2.75
C TYR A 130 -17.59 16.39 1.44
N PHE A 131 -16.92 15.86 0.44
CA PHE A 131 -17.57 15.60 -0.84
C PHE A 131 -18.58 14.46 -0.80
N ALA A 132 -18.32 13.39 -0.03
CA ALA A 132 -19.27 12.30 0.17
C ALA A 132 -20.56 12.80 0.87
N THR A 133 -20.43 13.69 1.86
CA THR A 133 -21.58 14.31 2.53
C THR A 133 -22.41 15.15 1.57
N GLY A 134 -21.78 15.93 0.70
CA GLY A 134 -22.47 16.71 -0.33
C GLY A 134 -23.33 15.84 -1.26
N ARG A 135 -22.82 14.68 -1.69
CA ARG A 135 -23.60 13.73 -2.52
C ARG A 135 -24.72 13.07 -1.76
N PHE A 136 -24.47 12.63 -0.53
CA PHE A 136 -25.51 12.06 0.31
C PHE A 136 -26.71 12.99 0.47
N LEU A 137 -26.45 14.27 0.69
CA LEU A 137 -27.49 15.28 0.79
C LEU A 137 -28.29 15.46 -0.51
N GLN A 138 -27.68 15.19 -1.67
CA GLN A 138 -28.32 15.31 -2.99
C GLN A 138 -29.06 14.02 -3.39
N GLN A 139 -28.54 12.84 -3.09
CA GLN A 139 -29.01 11.57 -3.63
C GLN A 139 -29.70 10.68 -2.58
N GLY A 140 -29.53 10.93 -1.30
CA GLY A 140 -30.17 10.17 -0.20
C GLY A 140 -29.71 8.72 -0.03
N ASN A 141 -28.73 8.27 -0.81
CA ASN A 141 -28.27 6.86 -0.81
C ASN A 141 -27.01 6.66 0.04
N LEU A 142 -27.17 5.97 1.17
CA LEU A 142 -26.08 5.65 2.10
C LEU A 142 -25.13 4.55 1.54
N GLY A 143 -25.61 3.68 0.65
CA GLY A 143 -24.86 2.53 0.15
C GLY A 143 -23.64 2.90 -0.67
N ASP A 144 -23.73 3.96 -1.46
CA ASP A 144 -22.69 4.43 -2.37
C ASP A 144 -21.93 5.64 -1.83
N TYR A 145 -22.17 5.98 -0.58
CA TYR A 145 -21.72 7.21 0.05
C TYR A 145 -20.23 7.50 -0.11
N PHE A 146 -19.38 6.50 0.03
CA PHE A 146 -17.93 6.66 -0.12
C PHE A 146 -17.38 6.05 -1.40
N TYR A 147 -17.97 4.97 -1.88
CA TYR A 147 -17.43 4.20 -2.98
C TYR A 147 -17.39 4.96 -4.31
N ALA A 148 -18.37 5.82 -4.56
CA ALA A 148 -18.51 6.53 -5.83
C ALA A 148 -17.69 7.83 -5.92
N TYR A 149 -17.11 8.31 -4.84
CA TYR A 149 -16.47 9.64 -4.84
C TYR A 149 -14.95 9.65 -4.99
N LEU A 150 -14.29 8.57 -4.58
CA LEU A 150 -12.83 8.52 -4.64
C LEU A 150 -12.37 8.32 -6.08
N ASP A 151 -11.86 9.36 -6.69
CA ASP A 151 -11.13 9.38 -7.98
C ASP A 151 -9.89 8.46 -7.96
N SER A 152 -9.52 7.94 -6.81
CA SER A 152 -8.45 7.00 -6.58
C SER A 152 -9.04 5.69 -6.08
N ASP A 153 -8.40 4.59 -6.43
CA ASP A 153 -8.73 3.25 -5.97
C ASP A 153 -8.97 3.23 -4.44
N THR A 154 -10.25 3.08 -4.04
CA THR A 154 -10.69 3.03 -2.63
C THR A 154 -9.93 1.96 -1.85
N ASN A 155 -9.57 0.88 -2.52
CA ASN A 155 -8.84 -0.22 -1.93
C ASN A 155 -7.43 0.19 -1.53
N VAL A 156 -6.73 0.94 -2.38
CA VAL A 156 -5.39 1.45 -2.07
C VAL A 156 -5.46 2.45 -0.92
N PHE A 157 -6.44 3.36 -0.93
CA PHE A 157 -6.57 4.32 0.16
C PHE A 157 -6.90 3.62 1.50
N SER A 158 -7.66 2.52 1.47
CA SER A 158 -7.88 1.67 2.66
C SER A 158 -6.58 1.06 3.18
N VAL A 159 -5.69 0.58 2.28
CA VAL A 159 -4.37 0.06 2.66
C VAL A 159 -3.50 1.14 3.31
N LEU A 160 -3.50 2.36 2.74
CA LEU A 160 -2.74 3.49 3.29
C LEU A 160 -3.28 3.92 4.67
N THR A 161 -4.59 3.91 4.83
CA THR A 161 -5.25 4.23 6.10
C THR A 161 -4.91 3.18 7.17
N LEU A 162 -4.97 1.88 6.82
CA LEU A 162 -4.51 0.79 7.69
C LEU A 162 -3.06 0.99 8.11
N PHE A 163 -2.18 1.25 7.15
CA PHE A 163 -0.77 1.51 7.43
C PHE A 163 -0.58 2.70 8.39
N GLY A 164 -1.31 3.80 8.18
CA GLY A 164 -1.28 4.97 9.06
C GLY A 164 -1.76 4.67 10.50
N ILE A 165 -2.83 3.87 10.66
CA ILE A 165 -3.32 3.41 11.96
C ILE A 165 -2.24 2.58 12.67
N LEU A 166 -1.66 1.59 11.97
CA LEU A 166 -0.62 0.74 12.54
C LEU A 166 0.64 1.54 12.92
N LEU A 167 1.02 2.54 12.12
CA LEU A 167 2.11 3.46 12.44
C LEU A 167 1.83 4.28 13.70
N LEU A 168 0.61 4.79 13.88
CA LEU A 168 0.22 5.52 15.08
C LEU A 168 0.30 4.65 16.33
N VAL A 169 -0.18 3.40 16.25
CA VAL A 169 -0.11 2.44 17.35
C VAL A 169 1.34 2.10 17.68
N ASP A 170 2.15 1.81 16.68
CA ASP A 170 3.58 1.49 16.87
C ASP A 170 4.35 2.67 17.47
N TRP A 171 4.05 3.90 17.03
CA TRP A 171 4.61 5.12 17.59
C TRP A 171 4.27 5.28 19.08
N ARG A 172 3.03 4.99 19.47
CA ARG A 172 2.60 5.02 20.88
C ARG A 172 3.33 3.97 21.72
N LEU A 173 3.45 2.76 21.20
CA LEU A 173 4.02 1.64 21.96
C LEU A 173 5.54 1.71 22.09
N ASN A 174 6.25 2.24 21.11
CA ASN A 174 7.71 2.17 21.04
C ASN A 174 8.42 3.49 21.36
N ILE A 175 7.80 4.64 21.10
CA ILE A 175 8.46 5.96 21.23
C ILE A 175 7.91 6.76 22.40
N ILE A 176 6.59 6.84 22.53
CA ILE A 176 5.98 7.73 23.50
C ILE A 176 5.53 6.95 24.74
N ARG A 177 6.33 7.03 25.79
CA ARG A 177 5.98 6.42 27.10
C ARG A 177 4.98 7.25 27.89
N VAL A 178 5.08 8.59 27.83
CA VAL A 178 4.20 9.52 28.56
C VAL A 178 3.74 10.63 27.63
N LEU A 179 2.44 10.78 27.46
CA LEU A 179 1.79 11.90 26.76
C LEU A 179 1.10 12.80 27.80
N SER A 180 1.16 14.13 27.59
CA SER A 180 0.25 15.02 28.31
C SER A 180 -1.20 14.71 27.92
N LEU A 181 -2.16 14.92 28.83
CA LEU A 181 -3.58 14.64 28.59
C LEU A 181 -4.09 15.22 27.26
N LYS A 182 -3.75 16.48 26.95
CA LYS A 182 -4.13 17.12 25.66
C LYS A 182 -3.63 16.36 24.44
N ARG A 183 -2.38 15.90 24.46
CA ARG A 183 -1.80 15.13 23.33
C ARG A 183 -2.40 13.74 23.23
N LEU A 184 -2.80 13.16 24.36
CA LEU A 184 -3.48 11.87 24.40
C LEU A 184 -4.86 11.93 23.75
N TYR A 185 -5.66 12.97 24.02
CA TYR A 185 -6.95 13.17 23.37
C TYR A 185 -6.81 13.37 21.85
N VAL A 186 -5.83 14.17 21.42
CA VAL A 186 -5.57 14.35 19.97
C VAL A 186 -5.17 13.02 19.33
N TYR A 187 -4.30 12.24 19.97
CA TYR A 187 -3.89 10.93 19.47
C TYR A 187 -5.07 9.97 19.28
N TYR A 188 -5.90 9.80 20.31
CA TYR A 188 -7.07 8.92 20.21
C TYR A 188 -8.12 9.46 19.25
N GLY A 189 -8.31 10.77 19.18
CA GLY A 189 -9.20 11.40 18.21
C GLY A 189 -8.80 11.10 16.76
N VAL A 190 -7.52 11.24 16.43
CA VAL A 190 -6.98 10.88 15.11
C VAL A 190 -7.12 9.38 14.84
N LEU A 191 -6.82 8.54 15.83
CA LEU A 191 -6.92 7.10 15.68
C LEU A 191 -8.37 6.66 15.41
N ILE A 192 -9.33 7.18 16.15
CA ILE A 192 -10.77 6.93 15.97
C ILE A 192 -11.21 7.43 14.57
N PHE A 193 -10.83 8.65 14.19
CA PHE A 193 -11.17 9.23 12.91
C PHE A 193 -10.69 8.39 11.72
N LEU A 194 -9.43 7.95 11.74
CA LEU A 194 -8.87 7.09 10.69
C LEU A 194 -9.52 5.69 10.70
N THR A 195 -9.88 5.17 11.87
CA THR A 195 -10.55 3.86 11.97
C THR A 195 -11.96 3.92 11.42
N ILE A 196 -12.74 4.96 11.74
CA ILE A 196 -14.05 5.21 11.13
C ILE A 196 -13.87 5.33 9.61
N GLY A 197 -12.84 6.06 9.16
CA GLY A 197 -12.50 6.19 7.75
C GLY A 197 -12.26 4.85 7.07
N LEU A 198 -11.45 3.99 7.68
CA LEU A 198 -11.18 2.65 7.18
C LEU A 198 -12.45 1.81 7.00
N LEU A 199 -13.39 1.92 7.94
CA LEU A 199 -14.70 1.23 7.85
C LEU A 199 -15.56 1.76 6.72
N LEU A 200 -15.62 3.08 6.58
CA LEU A 200 -16.41 3.72 5.53
C LEU A 200 -15.86 3.41 4.12
N LEU A 201 -14.57 3.16 3.97
CA LEU A 201 -13.95 2.71 2.71
C LEU A 201 -14.35 1.28 2.31
N GLN A 202 -14.91 0.49 3.22
CA GLN A 202 -15.54 -0.81 2.95
C GLN A 202 -14.67 -1.83 2.19
N SER A 203 -13.35 -1.74 2.27
CA SER A 203 -12.44 -2.71 1.64
C SER A 203 -12.38 -3.99 2.47
N ARG A 204 -13.04 -5.06 2.01
CA ARG A 204 -13.19 -6.35 2.72
C ARG A 204 -11.86 -6.94 3.16
N ILE A 205 -10.89 -7.00 2.23
CA ILE A 205 -9.56 -7.58 2.49
C ILE A 205 -8.79 -6.75 3.51
N VAL A 206 -8.83 -5.41 3.38
CA VAL A 206 -8.12 -4.53 4.32
C VAL A 206 -8.74 -4.61 5.72
N ILE A 207 -10.04 -4.77 5.83
CA ILE A 207 -10.71 -4.98 7.12
C ILE A 207 -10.26 -6.30 7.76
N VAL A 208 -10.17 -7.40 7.00
CA VAL A 208 -9.60 -8.66 7.49
C VAL A 208 -8.15 -8.47 7.94
N CYS A 209 -7.33 -7.81 7.12
CA CYS A 209 -5.94 -7.48 7.48
C CYS A 209 -5.86 -6.64 8.76
N PHE A 210 -6.80 -5.72 8.96
CA PHE A 210 -6.88 -4.89 10.17
C PHE A 210 -7.15 -5.75 11.41
N TYR A 211 -8.09 -6.70 11.36
CA TYR A 211 -8.35 -7.62 12.48
C TYR A 211 -7.15 -8.50 12.79
N VAL A 212 -6.49 -9.04 11.76
CA VAL A 212 -5.26 -9.85 11.96
C VAL A 212 -4.17 -8.99 12.60
N ALA A 213 -3.97 -7.76 12.11
CA ALA A 213 -3.01 -6.83 12.68
C ALA A 213 -3.34 -6.46 14.14
N LEU A 214 -4.62 -6.23 14.45
CA LEU A 214 -5.08 -5.98 15.83
C LEU A 214 -4.84 -7.20 16.74
N ALA A 215 -5.10 -8.42 16.26
CA ALA A 215 -4.83 -9.64 17.03
C ALA A 215 -3.34 -9.78 17.33
N LEU A 216 -2.47 -9.50 16.36
CA LEU A 216 -1.01 -9.51 16.56
C LEU A 216 -0.57 -8.44 17.56
N LEU A 217 -1.11 -7.21 17.45
CA LEU A 217 -0.84 -6.13 18.39
C LEU A 217 -1.35 -6.45 19.81
N PHE A 218 -2.53 -7.07 19.90
CA PHE A 218 -3.09 -7.53 21.16
C PHE A 218 -2.16 -8.52 21.87
N LEU A 219 -1.67 -9.55 21.18
CA LEU A 219 -0.70 -10.50 21.70
C LEU A 219 0.60 -9.83 22.16
N PHE A 220 1.05 -8.81 21.41
CA PHE A 220 2.24 -8.05 21.74
C PHE A 220 2.05 -7.17 22.98
N CYS A 221 0.92 -6.45 23.08
CA CYS A 221 0.58 -5.61 24.23
C CYS A 221 0.35 -6.44 25.50
N TRP A 222 -0.27 -7.61 25.38
CA TRP A 222 -0.44 -8.57 26.47
C TRP A 222 0.90 -8.96 27.09
N ARG A 223 1.85 -9.34 26.29
CA ARG A 223 3.20 -9.70 26.75
C ARG A 223 3.95 -8.53 27.41
N ARG A 224 3.64 -7.28 27.05
CA ARG A 224 4.30 -6.07 27.57
C ARG A 224 3.55 -5.37 28.68
N LYS A 225 2.42 -5.91 29.17
CA LYS A 225 1.59 -5.35 30.25
C LYS A 225 1.06 -3.92 29.98
N HIS A 226 0.86 -3.54 28.73
CA HIS A 226 0.22 -2.27 28.33
C HIS A 226 -1.30 -2.36 28.44
N LYS A 227 -1.86 -2.37 29.67
CA LYS A 227 -3.27 -2.66 29.97
C LYS A 227 -4.27 -1.70 29.29
N TRP A 228 -3.99 -0.42 29.29
CA TRP A 228 -4.92 0.58 28.75
C TRP A 228 -4.97 0.58 27.21
N ASP A 229 -3.81 0.47 26.56
CA ASP A 229 -3.75 0.36 25.11
C ASP A 229 -4.43 -0.93 24.64
N PHE A 230 -4.33 -2.01 25.41
CA PHE A 230 -5.03 -3.28 25.20
C PHE A 230 -6.56 -3.15 25.29
N LEU A 231 -7.10 -2.50 26.33
CA LEU A 231 -8.53 -2.26 26.50
C LEU A 231 -9.09 -1.41 25.38
N PHE A 232 -8.35 -0.38 24.94
CA PHE A 232 -8.74 0.49 23.85
C PHE A 232 -8.79 -0.27 22.51
N ILE A 233 -7.78 -1.08 22.21
CA ILE A 233 -7.75 -1.93 21.00
C ILE A 233 -8.90 -2.93 21.04
N GLY A 234 -9.20 -3.54 22.19
CA GLY A 234 -10.32 -4.44 22.38
C GLY A 234 -11.68 -3.77 22.16
N ALA A 235 -11.87 -2.56 22.71
CA ALA A 235 -13.07 -1.76 22.48
C ALA A 235 -13.24 -1.37 21.01
N LEU A 236 -12.16 -1.01 20.33
CA LEU A 236 -12.17 -0.72 18.89
C LEU A 236 -12.57 -1.95 18.07
N CYS A 237 -12.05 -3.14 18.42
CA CYS A 237 -12.44 -4.40 17.78
C CYS A 237 -13.94 -4.69 17.96
N SER A 238 -14.48 -4.51 19.19
CA SER A 238 -15.90 -4.78 19.47
C SER A 238 -16.83 -3.85 18.72
N LEU A 239 -16.47 -2.58 18.59
CA LEU A 239 -17.22 -1.57 17.83
C LEU A 239 -17.31 -1.93 16.34
N LEU A 240 -16.26 -2.53 15.80
CA LEU A 240 -16.19 -2.99 14.42
C LEU A 240 -17.07 -4.20 14.13
N LEU A 241 -17.16 -5.14 15.07
CA LEU A 241 -17.97 -6.35 14.94
C LEU A 241 -19.48 -6.05 14.94
N THR A 242 -19.89 -4.94 15.56
CA THR A 242 -21.30 -4.55 15.69
C THR A 242 -21.81 -3.66 14.54
N PHE A 243 -20.95 -3.29 13.57
CA PHE A 243 -21.34 -2.36 12.51
C PHE A 243 -22.24 -3.05 11.44
N PRO A 244 -23.54 -2.68 11.29
CA PRO A 244 -24.50 -3.38 10.42
C PRO A 244 -24.10 -3.42 8.94
N VAL A 245 -23.36 -2.41 8.47
CA VAL A 245 -22.87 -2.34 7.08
C VAL A 245 -21.91 -3.49 6.76
N PHE A 246 -21.18 -3.99 7.76
CA PHE A 246 -20.28 -5.11 7.63
C PHE A 246 -21.05 -6.41 7.37
N GLN A 247 -22.13 -6.66 8.13
CA GLN A 247 -22.95 -7.86 7.99
C GLN A 247 -23.65 -7.90 6.62
N GLY A 248 -24.18 -6.78 6.13
CA GLY A 248 -24.87 -6.72 4.84
C GLY A 248 -23.99 -7.13 3.65
N ARG A 249 -22.73 -6.69 3.60
CA ARG A 249 -21.79 -7.04 2.50
C ARG A 249 -21.25 -8.47 2.61
N PHE A 250 -21.06 -9.02 3.78
CA PHE A 250 -20.68 -10.45 3.92
C PHE A 250 -21.82 -11.37 3.49
N ASN A 251 -23.07 -11.03 3.78
CA ASN A 251 -24.23 -11.79 3.33
C ASN A 251 -24.39 -11.78 1.80
N VAL A 252 -24.04 -10.67 1.14
CA VAL A 252 -24.00 -10.61 -0.34
C VAL A 252 -22.93 -11.56 -0.89
N VAL A 253 -21.72 -11.57 -0.33
CA VAL A 253 -20.66 -12.51 -0.76
C VAL A 253 -21.06 -13.97 -0.54
N ALA A 254 -21.65 -14.30 0.60
CA ALA A 254 -22.11 -15.66 0.87
C ALA A 254 -23.18 -16.11 -0.13
N LYS A 255 -24.11 -15.22 -0.52
CA LYS A 255 -25.08 -15.49 -1.58
C LYS A 255 -24.42 -15.64 -2.95
N GLU A 256 -23.50 -14.76 -3.34
CA GLU A 256 -22.75 -14.83 -4.59
C GLU A 256 -21.96 -16.14 -4.70
N THR A 257 -21.25 -16.54 -3.62
CA THR A 257 -20.47 -17.79 -3.59
C THR A 257 -21.38 -19.02 -3.68
N SER A 258 -22.56 -18.98 -3.04
CA SER A 258 -23.52 -20.09 -3.12
C SER A 258 -24.19 -20.20 -4.49
N GLN A 259 -24.35 -19.09 -5.23
CA GLN A 259 -24.86 -19.08 -6.61
C GLN A 259 -23.79 -19.61 -7.58
N MET A 260 -22.51 -19.22 -7.43
CA MET A 260 -21.41 -19.76 -8.25
C MET A 260 -21.31 -21.28 -8.15
N ASN A 261 -21.38 -21.85 -6.93
CA ASN A 261 -21.38 -23.29 -6.75
C ASN A 261 -22.58 -24.00 -7.40
N LYS A 262 -23.73 -23.32 -7.53
CA LYS A 262 -24.91 -23.86 -8.22
C LYS A 262 -24.80 -23.75 -9.73
N GLU A 263 -24.15 -22.70 -10.27
CA GLU A 263 -23.96 -22.49 -11.70
C GLU A 263 -22.87 -23.41 -12.27
N GLU A 264 -21.79 -23.70 -11.50
CA GLU A 264 -20.79 -24.73 -11.89
C GLU A 264 -21.41 -26.13 -11.99
N LEU A 265 -22.44 -26.42 -11.18
CA LEU A 265 -23.19 -27.68 -11.25
C LEU A 265 -24.23 -27.74 -12.39
N SER A 266 -24.56 -26.60 -13.01
CA SER A 266 -25.59 -26.51 -14.08
C SER A 266 -25.03 -26.18 -15.45
N GLN A 267 -23.80 -26.56 -15.78
CA GLN A 267 -23.04 -26.25 -17.02
C GLN A 267 -23.66 -26.69 -18.35
N ASN A 268 -24.97 -26.77 -18.50
CA ASN A 268 -25.63 -27.20 -19.72
C ASN A 268 -26.55 -26.16 -20.42
N LYS A 269 -26.45 -24.87 -20.06
CA LYS A 269 -27.12 -23.81 -20.86
C LYS A 269 -26.26 -22.60 -21.07
N VAL A 270 -25.57 -22.59 -22.21
CA VAL A 270 -24.97 -21.38 -22.78
C VAL A 270 -26.13 -20.59 -23.44
N ASP A 271 -26.76 -19.75 -22.67
CA ASP A 271 -27.63 -18.70 -23.20
C ASP A 271 -26.84 -17.42 -23.41
N THR A 272 -26.64 -17.10 -24.66
CA THR A 272 -25.88 -15.99 -25.26
C THR A 272 -26.54 -14.60 -25.08
N LEU A 273 -27.36 -14.39 -24.07
CA LEU A 273 -28.11 -13.12 -23.89
C LEU A 273 -28.00 -12.62 -22.47
N SER A 274 -27.30 -11.52 -22.37
CA SER A 274 -26.96 -10.71 -21.20
C SER A 274 -25.63 -11.07 -20.53
N MET A 275 -24.51 -10.48 -21.05
CA MET A 275 -23.23 -10.41 -20.34
C MET A 275 -23.36 -9.48 -19.11
N ASN A 276 -24.12 -9.87 -18.10
CA ASN A 276 -23.96 -9.32 -16.78
C ASN A 276 -22.61 -9.83 -16.26
N CYS A 277 -21.58 -8.99 -16.38
CA CYS A 277 -20.26 -9.36 -15.87
C CYS A 277 -20.37 -9.76 -14.42
N MET A 278 -19.78 -10.90 -14.10
CA MET A 278 -19.74 -11.55 -12.79
C MET A 278 -19.38 -10.58 -11.66
N SER A 279 -19.67 -10.94 -10.44
CA SER A 279 -19.30 -10.16 -9.25
C SER A 279 -17.79 -9.88 -9.17
N SER A 280 -17.41 -8.82 -8.50
CA SER A 280 -16.00 -8.45 -8.31
C SER A 280 -15.16 -9.58 -7.66
N THR A 281 -15.79 -10.48 -6.92
CA THR A 281 -15.14 -11.65 -6.30
C THR A 281 -14.81 -12.70 -7.35
N SER A 282 -15.72 -12.97 -8.26
CA SER A 282 -15.55 -13.91 -9.36
C SER A 282 -14.45 -13.45 -10.33
N LEU A 283 -14.45 -12.16 -10.70
CA LEU A 283 -13.38 -11.58 -11.54
C LEU A 283 -11.99 -11.77 -10.90
N ARG A 284 -11.87 -11.60 -9.59
CA ARG A 284 -10.59 -11.82 -8.88
C ARG A 284 -10.19 -13.30 -8.84
N LEU A 285 -11.12 -14.20 -8.61
CA LEU A 285 -10.84 -15.64 -8.61
C LEU A 285 -10.35 -16.12 -10.00
N ASN A 286 -11.02 -15.66 -11.06
CA ASN A 286 -10.59 -15.90 -12.43
C ASN A 286 -9.19 -15.32 -12.70
N ALA A 287 -8.89 -14.13 -12.18
CA ALA A 287 -7.57 -13.52 -12.30
C ALA A 287 -6.47 -14.34 -11.60
N VAL A 288 -6.77 -14.89 -10.41
CA VAL A 288 -5.87 -15.82 -9.72
C VAL A 288 -5.64 -17.08 -10.55
N LYS A 289 -6.72 -17.71 -11.07
CA LYS A 289 -6.64 -18.91 -11.92
C LYS A 289 -5.78 -18.66 -13.17
N ALA A 290 -6.05 -17.59 -13.90
CA ALA A 290 -5.26 -17.22 -15.08
C ALA A 290 -3.78 -16.95 -14.75
N SER A 291 -3.50 -16.27 -13.65
CA SER A 291 -2.13 -15.99 -13.18
C SER A 291 -1.35 -17.27 -12.85
N VAL A 292 -2.01 -18.25 -12.20
CA VAL A 292 -1.40 -19.55 -11.91
C VAL A 292 -1.09 -20.33 -13.19
N LEU A 293 -2.01 -20.32 -14.16
CA LEU A 293 -1.78 -20.97 -15.46
C LEU A 293 -0.61 -20.33 -16.22
N ILE A 294 -0.51 -18.99 -16.23
CA ILE A 294 0.64 -18.31 -16.86
C ILE A 294 1.95 -18.69 -16.13
N LEU A 295 1.94 -18.77 -14.81
CA LEU A 295 3.11 -19.17 -14.04
C LEU A 295 3.51 -20.64 -14.29
N GLN A 296 2.55 -21.52 -14.58
CA GLN A 296 2.84 -22.89 -15.00
C GLN A 296 3.47 -22.97 -16.40
N ASP A 297 3.02 -22.11 -17.34
CA ASP A 297 3.57 -22.05 -18.68
C ASP A 297 4.96 -21.38 -18.71
N HIS A 298 5.20 -20.39 -17.84
CA HIS A 298 6.44 -19.59 -17.76
C HIS A 298 7.03 -19.58 -16.35
N PRO A 299 7.49 -20.75 -15.78
CA PRO A 299 7.75 -20.87 -14.35
C PRO A 299 8.97 -20.08 -13.87
N PHE A 300 10.04 -19.99 -14.63
CA PHE A 300 11.29 -19.44 -14.14
C PHE A 300 11.37 -17.90 -14.20
N PHE A 301 11.07 -17.32 -15.35
CA PHE A 301 11.24 -15.89 -15.63
C PHE A 301 9.91 -15.14 -15.78
N GLY A 302 8.77 -15.85 -15.86
CA GLY A 302 7.51 -15.24 -16.20
C GLY A 302 7.48 -14.74 -17.65
N VAL A 303 6.58 -13.79 -17.93
CA VAL A 303 6.36 -13.28 -19.29
C VAL A 303 6.99 -11.92 -19.55
N GLY A 304 7.58 -11.29 -18.53
CA GLY A 304 8.19 -9.97 -18.65
C GLY A 304 7.30 -8.82 -18.18
N SER A 305 7.94 -7.67 -17.98
CA SER A 305 7.26 -6.48 -17.46
C SER A 305 6.31 -5.83 -18.44
N GLY A 306 6.52 -5.98 -19.76
CA GLY A 306 5.68 -5.42 -20.79
C GLY A 306 4.52 -6.33 -21.20
N ASP A 307 4.72 -7.65 -21.19
CA ASP A 307 3.81 -8.61 -21.82
C ASP A 307 2.73 -9.14 -20.86
N TRP A 308 2.88 -8.93 -19.56
CA TRP A 308 1.99 -9.54 -18.55
C TRP A 308 0.49 -9.24 -18.76
N ARG A 309 0.13 -8.06 -19.31
CA ARG A 309 -1.29 -7.73 -19.58
C ARG A 309 -1.81 -8.50 -20.77
N ASP A 310 -1.03 -8.53 -21.84
CA ASP A 310 -1.40 -9.19 -23.07
C ASP A 310 -1.57 -10.69 -22.83
N GLU A 311 -0.66 -11.30 -22.05
CA GLU A 311 -0.74 -12.69 -21.63
C GLU A 311 -1.95 -12.99 -20.72
N MET A 312 -2.26 -12.08 -19.77
CA MET A 312 -3.47 -12.23 -18.95
C MET A 312 -4.73 -12.21 -19.82
N VAL A 313 -4.84 -11.28 -20.79
CA VAL A 313 -5.98 -11.19 -21.70
C VAL A 313 -6.06 -12.43 -22.60
N ALA A 314 -4.95 -12.89 -23.15
CA ALA A 314 -4.88 -14.12 -23.94
C ALA A 314 -5.34 -15.34 -23.12
N LYS A 315 -4.90 -15.45 -21.86
CA LYS A 315 -5.30 -16.54 -20.96
C LYS A 315 -6.79 -16.48 -20.62
N TYR A 316 -7.34 -15.27 -20.36
CA TYR A 316 -8.77 -15.11 -20.14
C TYR A 316 -9.59 -15.54 -21.34
N THR A 317 -9.15 -15.19 -22.56
CA THR A 317 -9.82 -15.55 -23.78
C THR A 317 -9.80 -17.06 -24.01
N SER A 318 -8.65 -17.71 -23.82
CA SER A 318 -8.50 -19.16 -23.97
C SER A 318 -9.28 -19.98 -22.91
N GLN A 319 -9.54 -19.39 -21.76
CA GLN A 319 -10.28 -20.02 -20.65
C GLN A 319 -11.77 -19.62 -20.61
N ASN A 320 -12.31 -19.00 -21.66
CA ASN A 320 -13.69 -18.53 -21.73
C ASN A 320 -14.11 -17.62 -20.56
N MET A 321 -13.24 -16.64 -20.23
CA MET A 321 -13.47 -15.62 -19.19
C MET A 321 -13.68 -14.22 -19.81
N PRO A 322 -14.76 -13.99 -20.59
CA PRO A 322 -14.89 -12.80 -21.43
C PRO A 322 -14.96 -11.49 -20.63
N CYS A 323 -15.53 -11.50 -19.42
CA CYS A 323 -15.58 -10.33 -18.56
C CYS A 323 -14.18 -9.90 -18.10
N ASN A 324 -13.34 -10.85 -17.69
CA ASN A 324 -11.97 -10.56 -17.31
C ASN A 324 -11.13 -10.05 -18.49
N ALA A 325 -11.34 -10.62 -19.69
CA ALA A 325 -10.66 -10.18 -20.90
C ALA A 325 -11.07 -8.74 -21.28
N LYS A 326 -12.37 -8.42 -21.21
CA LYS A 326 -12.90 -7.08 -21.49
C LYS A 326 -12.38 -6.04 -20.50
N GLU A 327 -12.37 -6.35 -19.20
CA GLU A 327 -11.90 -5.45 -18.15
C GLU A 327 -10.38 -5.46 -17.98
N GLN A 328 -9.66 -6.32 -18.68
CA GLN A 328 -8.21 -6.50 -18.56
C GLN A 328 -7.77 -6.65 -17.09
N THR A 329 -8.50 -7.49 -16.37
CA THR A 329 -8.37 -7.62 -14.92
C THR A 329 -6.93 -7.97 -14.52
N ALA A 330 -6.34 -7.21 -13.60
CA ALA A 330 -5.03 -7.50 -13.04
C ALA A 330 -5.11 -8.69 -12.06
N PRO A 331 -3.97 -9.32 -11.69
CA PRO A 331 -3.95 -10.45 -10.74
C PRO A 331 -4.56 -10.14 -9.37
N HIS A 332 -4.59 -8.88 -8.94
CA HIS A 332 -5.03 -8.43 -7.60
C HIS A 332 -4.39 -9.21 -6.45
N ASN A 333 -3.16 -9.65 -6.65
CA ASN A 333 -2.34 -10.37 -5.69
C ASN A 333 -0.88 -10.08 -6.00
N GLN A 334 -0.14 -9.49 -5.06
CA GLN A 334 1.24 -9.05 -5.27
C GLN A 334 2.17 -10.21 -5.64
N TYR A 335 1.99 -11.37 -5.01
CA TYR A 335 2.84 -12.53 -5.23
C TYR A 335 2.63 -13.10 -6.64
N LEU A 336 1.36 -13.24 -7.06
CA LEU A 336 1.01 -13.67 -8.42
C LEU A 336 1.43 -12.63 -9.46
N ARG A 337 1.30 -11.33 -9.15
CA ARG A 337 1.74 -10.26 -10.05
C ARG A 337 3.23 -10.36 -10.36
N ILE A 338 4.05 -10.57 -9.33
CA ILE A 338 5.48 -10.78 -9.49
C ILE A 338 5.76 -12.09 -10.21
N GLY A 339 5.01 -13.15 -9.90
CA GLY A 339 5.15 -14.45 -10.56
C GLY A 339 4.85 -14.38 -12.05
N VAL A 340 3.77 -13.73 -12.45
CA VAL A 340 3.43 -13.54 -13.87
C VAL A 340 4.54 -12.75 -14.59
N LYS A 341 5.04 -11.66 -14.00
CA LYS A 341 6.08 -10.82 -14.61
C LYS A 341 7.46 -11.48 -14.63
N ASN A 342 7.87 -12.12 -13.52
CA ASN A 342 9.27 -12.50 -13.28
C ASN A 342 9.43 -13.96 -12.84
N GLY A 343 8.39 -14.77 -12.90
CA GLY A 343 8.41 -16.19 -12.56
C GLY A 343 8.74 -16.45 -11.08
N PHE A 344 9.15 -17.68 -10.78
CA PHE A 344 9.59 -18.06 -9.44
C PHE A 344 10.85 -17.32 -8.99
N ILE A 345 11.73 -16.91 -9.91
CA ILE A 345 12.92 -16.12 -9.61
C ILE A 345 12.49 -14.76 -9.02
N GLY A 346 11.50 -14.11 -9.62
CA GLY A 346 10.96 -12.85 -9.08
C GLY A 346 10.34 -13.04 -7.70
N ILE A 347 9.59 -14.12 -7.48
CA ILE A 347 8.98 -14.44 -6.17
C ILE A 347 10.07 -14.66 -5.12
N LEU A 348 11.14 -15.40 -5.43
CA LEU A 348 12.26 -15.63 -4.51
C LEU A 348 12.97 -14.32 -4.16
N ILE A 349 13.24 -13.46 -5.14
CA ILE A 349 13.84 -12.14 -4.90
C ILE A 349 12.93 -11.28 -4.03
N PHE A 350 11.61 -11.35 -4.22
CA PHE A 350 10.66 -10.63 -3.40
C PHE A 350 10.61 -11.14 -1.95
N PHE A 351 10.62 -12.45 -1.74
CA PHE A 351 10.74 -13.02 -0.38
C PHE A 351 12.09 -12.67 0.26
N PHE A 352 13.16 -12.63 -0.51
CA PHE A 352 14.45 -12.16 -0.03
C PHE A 352 14.41 -10.68 0.37
N TYR A 353 13.73 -9.83 -0.39
CA TYR A 353 13.47 -8.43 -0.02
C TYR A 353 12.73 -8.31 1.32
N ILE A 354 11.66 -9.08 1.51
CA ILE A 354 10.93 -9.14 2.80
C ILE A 354 11.85 -9.65 3.92
N TYR A 355 12.64 -10.69 3.66
CA TYR A 355 13.59 -11.23 4.63
C TYR A 355 14.65 -10.21 5.05
N VAL A 356 15.21 -9.46 4.12
CA VAL A 356 16.19 -8.40 4.44
C VAL A 356 15.53 -7.29 5.26
N LEU A 357 14.31 -6.90 4.94
CA LEU A 357 13.49 -6.00 5.76
C LEU A 357 13.31 -6.57 7.17
N LEU A 358 12.94 -7.83 7.33
CA LEU A 358 12.79 -8.51 8.63
C LEU A 358 14.10 -8.60 9.39
N LYS A 359 15.18 -9.09 8.77
CA LYS A 359 16.49 -9.26 9.41
C LYS A 359 17.09 -7.94 9.86
N SER A 360 16.84 -6.88 9.12
CA SER A 360 17.28 -5.54 9.51
C SER A 360 16.70 -5.12 10.87
N GLN A 361 15.65 -5.78 11.34
CA GLN A 361 14.86 -5.48 12.52
C GLN A 361 15.26 -6.23 13.78
N ALA A 362 15.73 -7.48 13.63
CA ALA A 362 15.99 -8.36 14.77
C ALA A 362 17.00 -7.78 15.76
N LYS A 363 17.86 -6.85 15.32
CA LYS A 363 18.92 -6.23 16.15
C LYS A 363 18.51 -4.90 16.80
N MET A 364 17.42 -4.26 16.39
CA MET A 364 17.00 -2.95 16.92
C MET A 364 15.47 -2.84 16.99
N LYS A 365 14.92 -2.33 18.09
CA LYS A 365 13.49 -2.02 18.30
C LYS A 365 13.11 -0.83 17.39
N ARG A 366 12.76 -1.08 16.13
CA ARG A 366 12.52 -0.01 15.17
C ARG A 366 11.05 0.26 14.96
N PHE A 367 10.73 1.54 15.05
CA PHE A 367 9.46 2.11 14.72
C PHE A 367 9.14 2.01 13.22
N GLY A 368 7.88 1.73 12.90
CA GLY A 368 7.34 1.75 11.53
C GLY A 368 7.56 0.48 10.70
N GLN A 369 8.41 -0.42 11.13
CA GLN A 369 8.75 -1.60 10.34
C GLN A 369 7.70 -2.69 10.42
N MET A 370 7.22 -3.03 11.63
CA MET A 370 6.15 -4.00 11.77
C MET A 370 4.87 -3.56 11.07
N PRO A 371 4.38 -2.31 11.21
CA PRO A 371 3.31 -1.77 10.39
C PRO A 371 3.51 -1.96 8.89
N PHE A 372 4.69 -1.61 8.38
CA PHE A 372 5.00 -1.75 6.96
C PHE A 372 4.93 -3.19 6.47
N LEU A 373 5.58 -4.11 7.20
CA LEU A 373 5.61 -5.53 6.84
C LEU A 373 4.24 -6.19 6.96
N ILE A 374 3.51 -5.91 8.04
CA ILE A 374 2.15 -6.43 8.21
C ILE A 374 1.28 -5.98 7.04
N THR A 375 1.33 -4.69 6.69
CA THR A 375 0.56 -4.14 5.56
C THR A 375 1.02 -4.77 4.24
N LEU A 376 2.33 -4.83 3.98
CA LEU A 376 2.89 -5.39 2.75
C LEU A 376 2.52 -6.87 2.58
N VAL A 377 2.71 -7.68 3.62
CA VAL A 377 2.49 -9.12 3.54
C VAL A 377 0.99 -9.44 3.49
N LEU A 378 0.19 -8.89 4.40
CA LEU A 378 -1.23 -9.24 4.48
C LEU A 378 -2.04 -8.66 3.32
N CYS A 379 -1.88 -7.36 3.03
CA CYS A 379 -2.64 -6.73 1.94
C CYS A 379 -2.16 -7.21 0.56
N GLY A 380 -0.91 -7.68 0.45
CA GLY A 380 -0.36 -8.26 -0.78
C GLY A 380 -1.09 -9.51 -1.25
N PHE A 381 -1.82 -10.23 -0.38
CA PHE A 381 -2.68 -11.35 -0.81
C PHE A 381 -3.93 -10.91 -1.57
N GLY A 382 -4.38 -9.68 -1.39
CA GLY A 382 -5.60 -9.20 -2.02
C GLY A 382 -5.42 -8.03 -2.97
N TYR A 383 -4.20 -7.49 -3.03
CA TYR A 383 -3.84 -6.36 -3.90
C TYR A 383 -2.39 -6.44 -4.36
N ASP A 384 -2.15 -5.97 -5.56
CA ASP A 384 -0.82 -5.78 -6.15
C ASP A 384 -0.23 -4.42 -5.71
N ILE A 385 -0.08 -4.24 -4.38
CA ILE A 385 0.19 -2.97 -3.70
C ILE A 385 1.53 -2.31 -4.08
N LEU A 386 2.50 -3.06 -4.58
CA LEU A 386 3.77 -2.50 -5.06
C LEU A 386 3.72 -2.07 -6.53
N ASP A 387 2.68 -2.47 -7.27
CA ASP A 387 2.53 -2.25 -8.73
C ASP A 387 1.37 -1.32 -9.11
N VAL A 388 0.48 -0.96 -8.17
CA VAL A 388 -0.62 -0.03 -8.42
C VAL A 388 -0.13 1.40 -8.26
N GLY A 389 -0.39 2.25 -9.27
CA GLY A 389 0.15 3.61 -9.34
C GLY A 389 -0.10 4.48 -8.11
N SER A 390 -1.23 4.28 -7.42
CA SER A 390 -1.59 5.05 -6.21
C SER A 390 -0.88 4.59 -4.94
N SER A 391 -0.42 3.33 -4.85
CA SER A 391 0.29 2.77 -3.69
C SER A 391 1.81 2.83 -3.82
N ILE A 392 2.33 2.81 -5.05
CA ILE A 392 3.77 2.88 -5.33
C ILE A 392 4.48 4.00 -4.54
N PRO A 393 3.99 5.25 -4.53
CA PRO A 393 4.67 6.34 -3.82
C PRO A 393 4.88 6.06 -2.34
N VAL A 394 3.86 5.53 -1.67
CA VAL A 394 3.91 5.28 -0.23
C VAL A 394 4.87 4.13 0.09
N PHE A 395 4.73 3.01 -0.62
CA PHE A 395 5.60 1.86 -0.38
C PHE A 395 7.05 2.14 -0.78
N ALA A 396 7.31 2.88 -1.86
CA ALA A 396 8.64 3.30 -2.26
C ALA A 396 9.29 4.24 -1.23
N PHE A 397 8.53 5.23 -0.73
CA PHE A 397 9.02 6.17 0.27
C PHE A 397 9.35 5.46 1.60
N PHE A 398 8.40 4.69 2.14
CA PHE A 398 8.57 4.05 3.45
C PHE A 398 9.56 2.88 3.41
N SER A 399 9.66 2.11 2.33
CA SER A 399 10.72 1.11 2.20
C SER A 399 12.10 1.76 2.22
N SER A 400 12.28 2.85 1.47
CA SER A 400 13.51 3.64 1.46
C SER A 400 13.82 4.19 2.84
N TRP A 401 12.82 4.76 3.51
CA TRP A 401 12.93 5.27 4.89
C TRP A 401 13.37 4.19 5.86
N LEU A 402 12.81 2.98 5.77
CA LEU A 402 13.16 1.86 6.65
C LEU A 402 14.57 1.36 6.41
N PHE A 403 15.02 1.25 5.16
CA PHE A 403 16.39 0.86 4.86
C PHE A 403 17.41 1.91 5.30
N PHE A 404 17.07 3.19 5.24
CA PHE A 404 17.95 4.27 5.66
C PHE A 404 18.16 4.33 7.18
N THR A 405 17.14 4.09 7.99
CA THR A 405 17.21 4.18 9.46
C THR A 405 18.12 3.15 10.13
N LYS A 406 18.77 2.26 9.39
CA LYS A 406 19.55 1.13 9.92
C LYS A 406 20.85 1.49 10.66
N GLU A 407 21.37 2.69 10.54
CA GLU A 407 22.68 3.08 11.09
C GLU A 407 22.63 3.94 12.37
N THR A 408 21.44 4.18 12.92
CA THR A 408 21.29 4.87 14.19
C THR A 408 21.21 3.89 15.33
#